data_d92647c9571ce3a04d1c467eb9e516c7
#
_entry.id   d92647c9571ce3a04d1c467eb9e516c7
#
_cell.length_a   1.000
_cell.length_b   1.000
_cell.length_c   1.000
_cell.angle_alpha   90.00
_cell.angle_beta   90.00
_cell.angle_gamma   90.00
#
_symmetry.space_group_name_H-M   'P 1'
#
loop_
_entity.id
_entity.type
_entity.pdbx_description
1 polymer ?
#
loop_
_entity_poly.entity_id
_entity_poly.type
_entity_poly.pdbx_seq_one_letter_code
_entity_poly.pdbx_strand_id
1 'polypeptide(L)'
;METRSTRERTWRYAPLIIWMALISFASSNEFSAVNTSNVVRLLLLLLFPNITEESVRLANFLVRKAAHITEYAVLGWLAARALTGSSREFLRLRWFQAGLLLIVFHALLDEYHQSFVPSRTGSLYDSGIDIAGGLLGLIGFAYIRSRRCKSQTMARGPEAS
;
A
#
# COMPACT_ATOMS: atom_id res chain seq x y z
N MET A 1 30.54 15.29 6.15
CA MET A 1 29.89 14.89 4.89
C MET A 1 29.02 13.62 5.06
N GLU A 2 29.40 12.72 5.94
CA GLU A 2 28.74 11.42 6.17
C GLU A 2 27.32 11.51 6.79
N THR A 3 27.08 12.44 7.70
CA THR A 3 25.80 12.64 8.41
C THR A 3 24.64 13.07 7.49
N ARG A 4 24.92 13.87 6.45
CA ARG A 4 23.91 14.34 5.50
C ARG A 4 23.40 13.20 4.62
N SER A 5 24.30 12.35 4.14
CA SER A 5 23.97 11.17 3.32
C SER A 5 23.11 10.16 4.10
N THR A 6 23.44 9.90 5.38
CA THR A 6 22.69 8.97 6.24
C THR A 6 21.28 9.51 6.53
N ARG A 7 21.14 10.80 6.85
CA ARG A 7 19.85 11.45 7.12
C ARG A 7 18.95 11.40 5.89
N GLU A 8 19.46 11.71 4.70
CA GLU A 8 18.70 11.65 3.44
C GLU A 8 18.23 10.23 3.15
N ARG A 9 19.06 9.22 3.40
CA ARG A 9 18.72 7.81 3.25
C ARG A 9 17.61 7.39 4.22
N THR A 10 17.71 7.79 5.48
CA THR A 10 16.69 7.51 6.50
C THR A 10 15.33 8.10 6.09
N TRP A 11 15.26 9.38 5.74
CA TRP A 11 14.00 10.02 5.30
C TRP A 11 13.41 9.40 4.04
N ARG A 12 14.22 8.74 3.24
CA ARG A 12 13.79 8.06 2.01
C ARG A 12 13.10 6.75 2.30
N TYR A 13 13.69 5.90 3.13
CA TYR A 13 13.22 4.54 3.40
C TYR A 13 12.35 4.40 4.65
N ALA A 14 12.50 5.29 5.63
CA ALA A 14 11.75 5.20 6.89
C ALA A 14 10.22 5.15 6.68
N PRO A 15 9.60 5.99 5.84
CA PRO A 15 8.15 5.90 5.62
C PRO A 15 7.72 4.55 5.04
N LEU A 16 8.52 3.95 4.16
CA LEU A 16 8.26 2.63 3.60
C LEU A 16 8.32 1.55 4.68
N ILE A 17 9.38 1.54 5.49
CA ILE A 17 9.58 0.53 6.55
C ILE A 17 8.50 0.67 7.62
N ILE A 18 8.19 1.90 8.04
CA ILE A 18 7.11 2.18 9.01
C ILE A 18 5.78 1.68 8.47
N TRP A 19 5.48 1.93 7.19
CA TRP A 19 4.22 1.52 6.59
C TRP A 19 4.10 -0.02 6.50
N MET A 20 5.18 -0.71 6.11
CA MET A 20 5.23 -2.17 6.14
C MET A 20 4.96 -2.73 7.54
N ALA A 21 5.59 -2.14 8.56
CA ALA A 21 5.36 -2.52 9.96
C ALA A 21 3.91 -2.26 10.40
N LEU A 22 3.30 -1.15 9.97
CA LEU A 22 1.90 -0.83 10.25
C LEU A 22 0.94 -1.82 9.59
N ILE A 23 1.17 -2.22 8.34
CA ILE A 23 0.35 -3.26 7.68
C ILE A 23 0.45 -4.57 8.48
N SER A 24 1.67 -5.05 8.78
CA SER A 24 1.86 -6.28 9.54
C SER A 24 1.24 -6.22 10.93
N PHE A 25 1.28 -5.06 11.60
CA PHE A 25 0.62 -4.86 12.90
C PHE A 25 -0.89 -4.86 12.77
N ALA A 26 -1.47 -4.17 11.78
CA ALA A 26 -2.91 -4.15 11.51
C ALA A 26 -3.45 -5.53 11.11
N SER A 27 -2.61 -6.38 10.50
CA SER A 27 -2.92 -7.77 10.16
C SER A 27 -2.90 -8.71 11.36
N SER A 28 -2.39 -8.28 12.52
CA SER A 28 -2.36 -9.07 13.75
C SER A 28 -3.74 -9.18 14.43
N ASN A 29 -3.87 -10.08 15.42
CA ASN A 29 -5.10 -10.31 16.19
C ASN A 29 -5.62 -9.08 16.92
N GLU A 30 -4.76 -8.14 17.28
CA GLU A 30 -5.09 -6.96 18.09
C GLU A 30 -6.10 -6.02 17.38
N PHE A 31 -6.01 -5.94 16.03
CA PHE A 31 -6.94 -5.19 15.17
C PHE A 31 -7.92 -6.12 14.44
N SER A 32 -8.36 -7.16 15.13
CA SER A 32 -9.23 -8.20 14.57
C SER A 32 -10.47 -7.61 13.90
N ALA A 33 -10.93 -8.33 12.86
CA ALA A 33 -12.16 -8.08 12.12
C ALA A 33 -13.39 -7.76 13.00
N VAL A 34 -13.38 -8.18 14.26
CA VAL A 34 -14.46 -7.96 15.24
C VAL A 34 -14.63 -6.47 15.56
N ASN A 35 -13.54 -5.74 15.81
CA ASN A 35 -13.65 -4.32 16.18
C ASN A 35 -14.11 -3.46 14.99
N THR A 36 -13.55 -3.70 13.80
CA THR A 36 -13.97 -2.98 12.59
C THR A 36 -15.41 -3.32 12.20
N SER A 37 -15.83 -4.59 12.32
CA SER A 37 -17.20 -4.98 11.99
C SER A 37 -18.23 -4.39 12.95
N ASN A 38 -17.91 -4.24 14.22
CA ASN A 38 -18.80 -3.60 15.19
C ASN A 38 -19.02 -2.11 14.86
N VAL A 39 -17.96 -1.41 14.48
CA VAL A 39 -18.05 0.01 14.08
C VAL A 39 -18.86 0.16 12.78
N VAL A 40 -18.56 -0.65 11.76
CA VAL A 40 -19.29 -0.64 10.48
C VAL A 40 -20.77 -0.98 10.71
N ARG A 41 -21.06 -1.99 11.52
CA ARG A 41 -22.42 -2.39 11.87
C ARG A 41 -23.18 -1.25 12.58
N LEU A 42 -22.56 -0.62 13.58
CA LEU A 42 -23.16 0.50 14.29
C LEU A 42 -23.51 1.66 13.36
N LEU A 43 -22.57 2.05 12.49
CA LEU A 43 -22.77 3.11 11.50
C LEU A 43 -23.90 2.77 10.52
N LEU A 44 -23.94 1.52 10.02
CA LEU A 44 -24.98 1.08 9.11
C LEU A 44 -26.36 1.07 9.76
N LEU A 45 -26.49 0.61 11.00
CA LEU A 45 -27.76 0.59 11.76
C LEU A 45 -28.25 2.01 12.07
N LEU A 46 -27.34 2.97 12.33
CA LEU A 46 -27.68 4.38 12.53
C LEU A 46 -28.23 5.03 11.25
N LEU A 47 -27.66 4.68 10.08
CA LEU A 47 -28.07 5.23 8.79
C LEU A 47 -29.26 4.49 8.17
N PHE A 48 -29.36 3.17 8.42
CA PHE A 48 -30.35 2.27 7.84
C PHE A 48 -30.87 1.30 8.92
N PRO A 49 -31.86 1.71 9.76
CA PRO A 49 -32.33 0.89 10.89
C PRO A 49 -32.87 -0.50 10.50
N ASN A 50 -33.36 -0.67 9.27
CA ASN A 50 -33.93 -1.92 8.78
C ASN A 50 -32.95 -2.71 7.88
N ILE A 51 -31.64 -2.45 7.95
CA ILE A 51 -30.65 -3.18 7.15
C ILE A 51 -30.61 -4.66 7.55
N THR A 52 -30.50 -5.54 6.57
CA THR A 52 -30.40 -6.99 6.83
C THR A 52 -28.98 -7.35 7.30
N GLU A 53 -28.87 -8.40 8.11
CA GLU A 53 -27.55 -8.93 8.54
C GLU A 53 -26.68 -9.38 7.38
N GLU A 54 -27.27 -9.79 6.26
CA GLU A 54 -26.55 -10.14 5.03
C GLU A 54 -25.89 -8.90 4.42
N SER A 55 -26.61 -7.77 4.34
CA SER A 55 -26.07 -6.50 3.85
C SER A 55 -24.96 -5.97 4.76
N VAL A 56 -25.08 -6.14 6.07
CA VAL A 56 -24.02 -5.79 7.04
C VAL A 56 -22.76 -6.62 6.80
N ARG A 57 -22.90 -7.94 6.58
CA ARG A 57 -21.77 -8.83 6.27
C ARG A 57 -21.09 -8.44 4.96
N LEU A 58 -21.88 -8.16 3.92
CA LEU A 58 -21.35 -7.71 2.63
C LEU A 58 -20.58 -6.39 2.76
N ALA A 59 -21.14 -5.41 3.47
CA ALA A 59 -20.50 -4.13 3.71
C ALA A 59 -19.17 -4.29 4.47
N ASN A 60 -19.15 -5.09 5.52
CA ASN A 60 -17.92 -5.42 6.26
C ASN A 60 -16.85 -6.06 5.36
N PHE A 61 -17.26 -7.00 4.51
CA PHE A 61 -16.37 -7.63 3.53
C PHE A 61 -15.77 -6.59 2.58
N LEU A 62 -16.60 -5.73 1.99
CA LEU A 62 -16.17 -4.70 1.03
C LEU A 62 -15.26 -3.67 1.70
N VAL A 63 -15.59 -3.18 2.89
CA VAL A 63 -14.77 -2.23 3.65
C VAL A 63 -13.39 -2.83 3.93
N ARG A 64 -13.34 -4.10 4.35
CA ARG A 64 -12.08 -4.78 4.61
C ARG A 64 -11.23 -4.92 3.34
N LYS A 65 -11.83 -5.32 2.22
CA LYS A 65 -11.11 -5.42 0.93
C LYS A 65 -10.63 -4.06 0.43
N ALA A 66 -11.45 -3.01 0.57
CA ALA A 66 -11.05 -1.65 0.21
C ALA A 66 -9.88 -1.14 1.08
N ALA A 67 -9.88 -1.46 2.38
CA ALA A 67 -8.77 -1.13 3.27
C ALA A 67 -7.47 -1.79 2.79
N HIS A 68 -7.45 -3.10 2.53
CA HIS A 68 -6.27 -3.82 2.01
C HIS A 68 -5.78 -3.22 0.69
N ILE A 69 -6.66 -2.98 -0.28
CA ILE A 69 -6.28 -2.33 -1.54
C ILE A 69 -5.60 -0.97 -1.29
N THR A 70 -6.16 -0.17 -0.38
CA THR A 70 -5.63 1.16 -0.04
C THR A 70 -4.27 1.06 0.65
N GLU A 71 -4.14 0.18 1.63
CA GLU A 71 -2.89 -0.06 2.37
C GLU A 71 -1.76 -0.46 1.42
N TYR A 72 -2.03 -1.39 0.51
CA TYR A 72 -1.05 -1.84 -0.47
C TYR A 72 -0.81 -0.82 -1.60
N ALA A 73 -1.81 0.00 -1.97
CA ALA A 73 -1.59 1.12 -2.90
C ALA A 73 -0.63 2.16 -2.31
N VAL A 74 -0.78 2.50 -1.02
CA VAL A 74 0.18 3.36 -0.32
C VAL A 74 1.55 2.70 -0.23
N LEU A 75 1.63 1.38 0.05
CA LEU A 75 2.89 0.63 0.04
C LEU A 75 3.60 0.73 -1.32
N GLY A 76 2.87 0.50 -2.42
CA GLY A 76 3.41 0.61 -3.78
C GLY A 76 3.92 2.02 -4.10
N TRP A 77 3.18 3.04 -3.69
CA TRP A 77 3.60 4.44 -3.84
C TRP A 77 4.88 4.74 -3.07
N LEU A 78 4.96 4.34 -1.80
CA LEU A 78 6.14 4.55 -0.95
C LEU A 78 7.36 3.78 -1.44
N ALA A 79 7.16 2.54 -1.94
CA ALA A 79 8.21 1.75 -2.57
C ALA A 79 8.76 2.46 -3.82
N ALA A 80 7.88 2.91 -4.72
CA ALA A 80 8.28 3.67 -5.92
C ALA A 80 9.07 4.92 -5.56
N ARG A 81 8.58 5.71 -4.57
CA ARG A 81 9.26 6.91 -4.08
C ARG A 81 10.65 6.59 -3.53
N ALA A 82 10.76 5.55 -2.71
CA ALA A 82 12.03 5.16 -2.08
C ALA A 82 13.05 4.66 -3.12
N LEU A 83 12.62 3.80 -4.04
CA LEU A 83 13.47 3.15 -5.02
C LEU A 83 13.93 4.10 -6.12
N THR A 84 13.06 4.96 -6.64
CA THR A 84 13.43 5.97 -7.65
C THR A 84 14.42 6.99 -7.14
N GLY A 85 14.44 7.27 -5.83
CA GLY A 85 15.42 8.12 -5.19
C GLY A 85 16.66 7.37 -4.69
N SER A 86 16.81 6.07 -4.94
CA SER A 86 17.91 5.26 -4.43
C SER A 86 19.28 5.73 -4.95
N SER A 87 20.29 5.69 -4.07
CA SER A 87 21.69 5.86 -4.45
C SER A 87 22.25 4.66 -5.23
N ARG A 88 21.60 3.48 -5.11
CA ARG A 88 21.96 2.29 -5.88
C ARG A 88 21.34 2.38 -7.26
N GLU A 89 22.17 2.50 -8.29
CA GLU A 89 21.74 2.65 -9.68
C GLU A 89 20.80 1.53 -10.15
N PHE A 90 21.13 0.29 -9.82
CA PHE A 90 20.28 -0.88 -10.15
C PHE A 90 18.84 -0.71 -9.64
N LEU A 91 18.65 -0.31 -8.37
CA LEU A 91 17.32 -0.10 -7.80
C LEU A 91 16.60 1.08 -8.43
N ARG A 92 17.34 2.14 -8.79
CA ARG A 92 16.80 3.33 -9.45
C ARG A 92 16.32 3.04 -10.86
N LEU A 93 17.10 2.25 -11.63
CA LEU A 93 16.74 1.87 -13.01
C LEU A 93 15.62 0.84 -13.06
N ARG A 94 15.62 -0.12 -12.14
CA ARG A 94 14.61 -1.19 -12.04
C ARG A 94 13.61 -0.99 -10.90
N TRP A 95 13.30 0.25 -10.59
CA TRP A 95 12.45 0.61 -9.45
C TRP A 95 11.07 -0.06 -9.48
N PHE A 96 10.47 -0.21 -10.66
CA PHE A 96 9.16 -0.82 -10.83
C PHE A 96 9.20 -2.32 -10.50
N GLN A 97 10.16 -3.04 -11.09
CA GLN A 97 10.34 -4.47 -10.82
C GLN A 97 10.70 -4.73 -9.36
N ALA A 98 11.61 -3.94 -8.80
CA ALA A 98 12.01 -4.05 -7.41
C ALA A 98 10.85 -3.71 -6.46
N GLY A 99 10.03 -2.72 -6.78
CA GLY A 99 8.82 -2.36 -6.05
C GLY A 99 7.78 -3.47 -6.11
N LEU A 100 7.56 -4.05 -7.30
CA LEU A 100 6.64 -5.17 -7.47
C LEU A 100 7.08 -6.40 -6.66
N LEU A 101 8.36 -6.75 -6.71
CA LEU A 101 8.91 -7.87 -5.92
C LEU A 101 8.73 -7.64 -4.42
N LEU A 102 8.94 -6.41 -3.94
CA LEU A 102 8.72 -6.04 -2.54
C LEU A 102 7.25 -6.22 -2.15
N ILE A 103 6.31 -5.76 -2.99
CA ILE A 103 4.88 -5.89 -2.75
C ILE A 103 4.46 -7.37 -2.70
N VAL A 104 4.88 -8.17 -3.69
CA VAL A 104 4.57 -9.61 -3.74
C VAL A 104 5.11 -10.32 -2.51
N PHE A 105 6.37 -10.06 -2.16
CA PHE A 105 6.99 -10.66 -0.97
C PHE A 105 6.23 -10.27 0.31
N HIS A 106 5.88 -8.99 0.46
CA HIS A 106 5.17 -8.52 1.65
C HIS A 106 3.74 -9.09 1.73
N ALA A 107 3.01 -9.17 0.61
CA ALA A 107 1.67 -9.75 0.56
C ALA A 107 1.67 -11.24 0.92
N LEU A 108 2.64 -12.01 0.42
CA LEU A 108 2.77 -13.42 0.78
C LEU A 108 3.19 -13.60 2.25
N LEU A 109 4.06 -12.73 2.77
CA LEU A 109 4.47 -12.77 4.17
C LEU A 109 3.32 -12.42 5.10
N ASP A 110 2.50 -11.43 4.73
CA ASP A 110 1.32 -11.05 5.49
C ASP A 110 0.30 -12.19 5.55
N GLU A 111 0.03 -12.84 4.42
CA GLU A 111 -0.86 -13.99 4.34
C GLU A 111 -0.33 -15.19 5.14
N TYR A 112 0.98 -15.45 5.06
CA TYR A 112 1.63 -16.46 5.88
C TYR A 112 1.46 -16.16 7.38
N HIS A 113 1.67 -14.91 7.79
CA HIS A 113 1.44 -14.48 9.17
C HIS A 113 -0.03 -14.66 9.59
N GLN A 114 -0.97 -14.28 8.73
CA GLN A 114 -2.42 -14.44 8.98
C GLN A 114 -2.84 -15.91 9.13
N SER A 115 -2.15 -16.85 8.49
CA SER A 115 -2.45 -18.28 8.62
C SER A 115 -2.27 -18.83 10.04
N PHE A 116 -1.50 -18.15 10.90
CA PHE A 116 -1.34 -18.46 12.31
C PHE A 116 -2.37 -17.78 13.24
N VAL A 117 -3.22 -16.93 12.69
CA VAL A 117 -4.23 -16.18 13.45
C VAL A 117 -5.54 -16.96 13.46
N PRO A 118 -6.05 -17.47 14.61
CA PRO A 118 -7.20 -18.36 14.68
C PRO A 118 -8.50 -17.76 14.10
N SER A 119 -8.61 -16.43 14.08
CA SER A 119 -9.77 -15.71 13.54
C SER A 119 -9.69 -15.41 12.04
N ARG A 120 -8.62 -15.82 11.35
CA ARG A 120 -8.40 -15.58 9.92
C ARG A 120 -8.04 -16.87 9.19
N THR A 121 -8.54 -17.03 7.99
CA THR A 121 -8.14 -18.10 7.07
C THR A 121 -7.24 -17.47 6.01
N GLY A 122 -5.98 -17.86 6.00
CA GLY A 122 -5.03 -17.46 4.97
C GLY A 122 -5.56 -17.83 3.57
N SER A 123 -5.56 -16.91 2.63
CA SER A 123 -6.06 -17.11 1.28
C SER A 123 -5.18 -16.45 0.22
N LEU A 124 -4.60 -17.24 -0.67
CA LEU A 124 -3.84 -16.72 -1.82
C LEU A 124 -4.64 -15.71 -2.66
N TYR A 125 -5.99 -15.79 -2.60
CA TYR A 125 -6.84 -14.80 -3.24
C TYR A 125 -6.68 -13.41 -2.60
N ASP A 126 -6.49 -13.35 -1.29
CA ASP A 126 -6.28 -12.10 -0.55
C ASP A 126 -4.92 -11.49 -0.90
N SER A 127 -3.86 -12.29 -1.01
CA SER A 127 -2.58 -11.83 -1.56
C SER A 127 -2.72 -11.24 -2.97
N GLY A 128 -3.59 -11.81 -3.81
CA GLY A 128 -3.87 -11.28 -5.16
C GLY A 128 -4.47 -9.87 -5.12
N ILE A 129 -5.39 -9.61 -4.20
CA ILE A 129 -6.00 -8.29 -3.98
C ILE A 129 -4.96 -7.28 -3.50
N ASP A 130 -4.10 -7.68 -2.57
CA ASP A 130 -3.03 -6.87 -2.02
C ASP A 130 -2.01 -6.49 -3.10
N ILE A 131 -1.60 -7.45 -3.94
CA ILE A 131 -0.71 -7.21 -5.07
C ILE A 131 -1.35 -6.25 -6.08
N ALA A 132 -2.65 -6.40 -6.37
CA ALA A 132 -3.38 -5.49 -7.25
C ALA A 132 -3.40 -4.06 -6.68
N GLY A 133 -3.64 -3.89 -5.37
CA GLY A 133 -3.53 -2.61 -4.68
C GLY A 133 -2.14 -1.99 -4.83
N GLY A 134 -1.10 -2.77 -4.57
CA GLY A 134 0.29 -2.34 -4.71
C GLY A 134 0.66 -1.92 -6.13
N LEU A 135 0.18 -2.65 -7.14
CA LEU A 135 0.33 -2.29 -8.56
C LEU A 135 -0.32 -0.95 -8.88
N LEU A 136 -1.53 -0.69 -8.37
CA LEU A 136 -2.20 0.60 -8.52
C LEU A 136 -1.34 1.75 -7.95
N GLY A 137 -0.70 1.54 -6.80
CA GLY A 137 0.23 2.50 -6.22
C GLY A 137 1.47 2.77 -7.09
N LEU A 138 2.10 1.71 -7.62
CA LEU A 138 3.26 1.84 -8.53
C LEU A 138 2.88 2.57 -9.82
N ILE A 139 1.75 2.21 -10.44
CA ILE A 139 1.26 2.80 -11.70
C ILE A 139 0.89 4.28 -11.46
N GLY A 140 0.18 4.58 -10.37
CA GLY A 140 -0.19 5.94 -10.00
C GLY A 140 1.05 6.83 -9.83
N PHE A 141 2.09 6.33 -9.16
CA PHE A 141 3.36 7.02 -9.05
C PHE A 141 4.03 7.26 -10.41
N ALA A 142 4.09 6.24 -11.28
CA ALA A 142 4.65 6.35 -12.62
C ALA A 142 3.93 7.43 -13.45
N TYR A 143 2.59 7.42 -13.38
CA TYR A 143 1.74 8.39 -14.10
C TYR A 143 2.02 9.83 -13.66
N ILE A 144 2.02 10.10 -12.34
CA ILE A 144 2.25 11.45 -11.83
C ILE A 144 3.68 11.92 -12.14
N ARG A 145 4.66 11.02 -12.02
CA ARG A 145 6.04 11.33 -12.38
C ARG A 145 6.19 11.70 -13.86
N SER A 146 5.55 10.97 -14.78
CA SER A 146 5.58 11.25 -16.22
C SER A 146 4.95 12.61 -16.56
N ARG A 147 3.84 12.95 -15.91
CA ARG A 147 3.18 14.25 -16.05
C ARG A 147 4.08 15.42 -15.62
N ARG A 148 4.72 15.28 -14.47
CA ARG A 148 5.64 16.31 -13.97
C ARG A 148 6.84 16.52 -14.90
N CYS A 149 7.40 15.45 -15.47
CA CYS A 149 8.50 15.53 -16.41
C CYS A 149 8.08 16.31 -17.68
N LYS A 150 6.93 15.98 -18.28
CA LYS A 150 6.40 16.69 -19.45
C LYS A 150 6.15 18.18 -19.19
N SER A 151 5.58 18.52 -18.05
CA SER A 151 5.33 19.92 -17.67
C SER A 151 6.61 20.72 -17.55
N GLN A 152 7.67 20.14 -16.99
CA GLN A 152 8.98 20.81 -16.88
C GLN A 152 9.67 21.00 -18.23
N THR A 153 9.54 20.05 -19.16
CA THR A 153 10.08 20.16 -20.52
C THR A 153 9.37 21.25 -21.30
N MET A 154 8.05 21.37 -21.18
CA MET A 154 7.27 22.44 -21.83
C MET A 154 7.58 23.83 -21.25
N ALA A 155 7.82 23.92 -19.94
CA ALA A 155 8.13 25.20 -19.28
C ALA A 155 9.55 25.72 -19.61
N ARG A 156 10.48 24.84 -20.04
CA ARG A 156 11.85 25.24 -20.42
C ARG A 156 11.97 25.75 -21.83
N GLY A 157 10.95 25.62 -22.70
CA GLY A 157 10.99 26.08 -24.11
C GLY A 157 12.12 25.44 -24.94
N PRO A 158 12.10 25.51 -26.27
CA PRO A 158 13.27 25.21 -27.07
C PRO A 158 14.28 26.33 -26.80
N GLU A 159 15.34 26.03 -26.03
CA GLU A 159 16.52 26.92 -26.00
C GLU A 159 16.99 27.04 -27.45
N ALA A 160 16.96 28.28 -27.94
CA ALA A 160 17.42 28.62 -29.26
C ALA A 160 18.88 28.16 -29.43
N SER A 161 19.09 27.20 -30.30
CA SER A 161 20.42 26.85 -30.87
C SER A 161 20.98 27.98 -31.70
#